data_ad2ea57ebc9315d9f111c44e125d1ff9
#
_entry.id   ad2ea57ebc9315d9f111c44e125d1ff9
#
_cell.length_a   1.000
_cell.length_b   1.000
_cell.length_c   1.000
_cell.angle_alpha   90.00
_cell.angle_beta   90.00
_cell.angle_gamma   90.00
#
_symmetry.space_group_name_H-M   'P 1'
#
loop_
_entity.id
_entity.type
_entity.pdbx_description
1 polymer ?
#
loop_
_entity_poly.entity_id
_entity_poly.type
_entity_poly.pdbx_seq_one_letter_code
_entity_poly.pdbx_strand_id
1 'polypeptide(L)'
;MLDEVIITETPPLYCCYGRIGQQVSVPITGNRAKRVVHGALNITTGELLLLITEVWDEVTHQFFLEMIRRHWRGWRIILFEDRGTPHTAEDSLALAKALAIQVRLLPRACPELNAMDHLFRFVKSRGVSNQPTRSIDESAMAACGALHALSRQERLTKAGVLSGDFWLTS
;
A
#
# COMPACT_ATOMS: atom_id res chain seq x y z
N MET A 1 -8.76 5.40 1.20
CA MET A 1 -7.38 5.64 1.63
C MET A 1 -6.44 5.09 0.58
N LEU A 2 -5.46 5.89 0.17
CA LEU A 2 -4.44 5.52 -0.81
C LEU A 2 -3.05 5.62 -0.20
N ASP A 3 -2.15 4.74 -0.60
CA ASP A 3 -0.74 4.75 -0.23
C ASP A 3 0.07 3.89 -1.19
N GLU A 4 1.40 4.00 -1.14
CA GLU A 4 2.34 3.18 -1.89
C GLU A 4 3.34 2.48 -0.97
N VAL A 5 3.75 1.31 -1.42
CA VAL A 5 4.84 0.57 -0.77
C VAL A 5 5.90 0.19 -1.78
N ILE A 6 7.15 0.46 -1.45
CA ILE A 6 8.29 0.00 -2.23
C ILE A 6 8.67 -1.40 -1.74
N ILE A 7 8.62 -2.36 -2.65
CA ILE A 7 9.14 -3.71 -2.48
C ILE A 7 10.51 -3.76 -3.13
N THR A 8 11.50 -4.22 -2.39
CA THR A 8 12.89 -4.35 -2.84
C THR A 8 13.28 -5.81 -2.94
N GLU A 9 14.19 -6.14 -3.83
CA GLU A 9 14.70 -7.51 -3.98
C GLU A 9 15.44 -7.97 -2.72
N THR A 10 16.15 -7.06 -2.05
CA THR A 10 16.65 -7.33 -0.69
C THR A 10 15.48 -7.25 0.28
N PRO A 11 15.07 -8.38 0.90
CA PRO A 11 13.92 -8.38 1.78
C PRO A 11 14.19 -7.56 3.05
N PRO A 12 13.17 -6.90 3.62
CA PRO A 12 13.31 -6.28 4.92
C PRO A 12 13.57 -7.36 5.99
N LEU A 13 14.52 -7.11 6.86
CA LEU A 13 14.85 -8.01 7.95
C LEU A 13 14.02 -7.64 9.19
N TYR A 14 13.29 -8.62 9.72
CA TYR A 14 12.54 -8.51 10.95
C TYR A 14 13.03 -9.55 11.96
N CYS A 15 12.80 -9.29 13.24
CA CYS A 15 13.08 -10.26 14.29
C CYS A 15 12.37 -11.58 14.02
N CYS A 16 13.11 -12.68 14.09
CA CYS A 16 12.57 -14.04 13.96
C CYS A 16 13.15 -14.95 15.04
N TYR A 17 12.44 -16.01 15.35
CA TYR A 17 12.93 -17.03 16.26
C TYR A 17 13.96 -17.91 15.55
N GLY A 18 15.08 -18.19 16.21
CA GLY A 18 16.12 -19.11 15.77
C GLY A 18 16.49 -20.09 16.86
N ARG A 19 17.26 -21.11 16.52
CA ARG A 19 17.82 -22.01 17.53
C ARG A 19 18.87 -21.27 18.37
N ILE A 20 18.92 -21.58 19.67
CA ILE A 20 19.88 -20.97 20.57
C ILE A 20 21.30 -21.27 20.04
N GLY A 21 22.13 -20.22 19.93
CA GLY A 21 23.51 -20.35 19.44
C GLY A 21 23.64 -20.36 17.91
N GLN A 22 22.54 -20.25 17.14
CA GLN A 22 22.60 -20.18 15.69
C GLN A 22 22.05 -18.83 15.23
N GLN A 23 22.84 -18.08 14.48
CA GLN A 23 22.37 -16.85 13.82
C GLN A 23 21.54 -17.22 12.59
N VAL A 24 20.33 -16.70 12.52
CA VAL A 24 19.50 -16.83 11.33
C VAL A 24 20.07 -15.92 10.24
N SER A 25 20.35 -16.46 9.07
CA SER A 25 20.83 -15.73 7.91
C SER A 25 19.79 -15.79 6.79
N VAL A 26 19.60 -14.67 6.10
CA VAL A 26 18.76 -14.58 4.91
C VAL A 26 19.69 -14.33 3.72
N PRO A 27 19.73 -15.23 2.72
CA PRO A 27 20.53 -15.00 1.54
C PRO A 27 19.96 -13.82 0.75
N ILE A 28 20.83 -12.92 0.30
CA ILE A 28 20.49 -11.77 -0.51
C ILE A 28 21.26 -11.83 -1.83
N THR A 29 20.62 -11.40 -2.92
CA THR A 29 21.23 -11.39 -4.26
C THR A 29 22.20 -10.23 -4.46
N GLY A 30 22.11 -9.19 -3.64
CA GLY A 30 22.85 -7.94 -3.82
C GLY A 30 22.25 -7.01 -4.89
N ASN A 31 21.23 -7.44 -5.60
CA ASN A 31 20.51 -6.63 -6.57
C ASN A 31 19.69 -5.53 -5.89
N ARG A 32 19.49 -4.42 -6.61
CA ARG A 32 18.73 -3.25 -6.13
C ARG A 32 17.42 -3.04 -6.88
N ALA A 33 16.90 -4.09 -7.53
CA ALA A 33 15.63 -4.01 -8.19
C ALA A 33 14.51 -3.69 -7.19
N LYS A 34 13.56 -2.90 -7.63
CA LYS A 34 12.40 -2.49 -6.83
C LYS A 34 11.12 -2.55 -7.66
N ARG A 35 9.99 -2.71 -6.98
CA ARG A 35 8.65 -2.47 -7.52
C ARG A 35 7.89 -1.58 -6.55
N VAL A 36 6.99 -0.78 -7.08
CA VAL A 36 6.06 0.02 -6.29
C VAL A 36 4.69 -0.64 -6.37
N VAL A 37 4.10 -0.88 -5.22
CA VAL A 37 2.71 -1.35 -5.14
C VAL A 37 1.86 -0.18 -4.66
N HIS A 38 1.03 0.35 -5.55
CA HIS A 38 0.00 1.32 -5.21
C HIS A 38 -1.20 0.58 -4.66
N GLY A 39 -1.80 1.10 -3.59
CA GLY A 39 -2.95 0.49 -2.97
C GLY A 39 -4.03 1.51 -2.60
N ALA A 40 -5.28 1.16 -2.90
CA ALA A 40 -6.44 1.93 -2.46
C ALA A 40 -7.41 1.02 -1.72
N LEU A 41 -7.69 1.35 -0.46
CA LEU A 41 -8.64 0.65 0.40
C LEU A 41 -9.91 1.48 0.53
N ASN A 42 -11.05 0.86 0.22
CA ASN A 42 -12.34 1.39 0.61
C ASN A 42 -12.60 1.03 2.08
N ILE A 43 -12.51 2.03 2.95
CA ILE A 43 -12.64 1.85 4.41
C ILE A 43 -14.07 1.51 4.86
N THR A 44 -15.07 1.66 4.00
CA THR A 44 -16.45 1.28 4.29
C THR A 44 -16.72 -0.18 3.94
N THR A 45 -16.16 -0.67 2.83
CA THR A 45 -16.49 -2.01 2.31
C THR A 45 -15.37 -3.03 2.50
N GLY A 46 -14.12 -2.58 2.76
CA GLY A 46 -12.93 -3.43 2.78
C GLY A 46 -12.48 -3.88 1.38
N GLU A 47 -13.05 -3.29 0.32
CA GLU A 47 -12.56 -3.50 -1.05
C GLU A 47 -11.20 -2.89 -1.24
N LEU A 48 -10.37 -3.60 -1.98
CA LEU A 48 -8.97 -3.25 -2.20
C LEU A 48 -8.68 -3.24 -3.70
N LEU A 49 -8.03 -2.18 -4.16
CA LEU A 49 -7.48 -2.06 -5.50
C LEU A 49 -5.96 -1.94 -5.39
N LEU A 50 -5.21 -2.72 -6.18
CA LEU A 50 -3.76 -2.72 -6.20
C LEU A 50 -3.25 -2.56 -7.63
N LEU A 51 -2.11 -1.89 -7.77
CA LEU A 51 -1.36 -1.75 -9.02
C LEU A 51 0.13 -1.90 -8.72
N ILE A 52 0.82 -2.72 -9.51
CA ILE A 52 2.29 -2.86 -9.45
C ILE A 52 2.90 -2.05 -10.58
N THR A 53 3.89 -1.21 -10.24
CA THR A 53 4.64 -0.41 -11.20
C THR A 53 6.15 -0.50 -10.94
N GLU A 54 6.97 -0.05 -11.88
CA GLU A 54 8.42 0.06 -11.70
C GLU A 54 8.83 1.35 -11.00
N VAL A 55 8.04 2.39 -11.18
CA VAL A 55 8.32 3.74 -10.69
C VAL A 55 7.15 4.30 -9.89
N TRP A 56 7.46 5.21 -9.01
CA TRP A 56 6.51 6.05 -8.31
C TRP A 56 6.69 7.49 -8.78
N ASP A 57 5.85 7.89 -9.69
CA ASP A 57 5.85 9.20 -10.30
C ASP A 57 4.42 9.71 -10.51
N GLU A 58 4.32 10.90 -11.04
CA GLU A 58 3.05 11.54 -11.31
C GLU A 58 2.20 10.78 -12.33
N VAL A 59 2.83 10.22 -13.36
CA VAL A 59 2.12 9.49 -14.42
C VAL A 59 1.49 8.20 -13.88
N THR A 60 2.24 7.44 -13.09
CA THR A 60 1.72 6.22 -12.46
C THR A 60 0.61 6.52 -11.44
N HIS A 61 0.73 7.63 -10.69
CA HIS A 61 -0.31 8.08 -9.78
C HIS A 61 -1.59 8.47 -10.54
N GLN A 62 -1.48 9.26 -11.62
CA GLN A 62 -2.61 9.64 -12.46
C GLN A 62 -3.31 8.42 -13.07
N PHE A 63 -2.56 7.47 -13.58
CA PHE A 63 -3.12 6.20 -14.07
C PHE A 63 -3.88 5.46 -12.97
N PHE A 64 -3.36 5.45 -11.74
CA PHE A 64 -4.03 4.81 -10.61
C PHE A 64 -5.31 5.54 -10.20
N LEU A 65 -5.37 6.87 -10.29
CA LEU A 65 -6.60 7.65 -10.09
C LEU A 65 -7.69 7.26 -11.10
N GLU A 66 -7.33 7.07 -12.37
CA GLU A 66 -8.28 6.58 -13.38
C GLU A 66 -8.78 5.17 -13.07
N MET A 67 -7.90 4.28 -12.60
CA MET A 67 -8.28 2.94 -12.16
C MET A 67 -9.25 2.99 -10.98
N ILE A 68 -8.98 3.85 -9.99
CA ILE A 68 -9.86 4.08 -8.84
C ILE A 68 -11.24 4.52 -9.32
N ARG A 69 -11.32 5.51 -10.23
CA ARG A 69 -12.60 5.99 -10.76
C ARG A 69 -13.36 4.91 -11.53
N ARG A 70 -12.65 4.07 -12.28
CA ARG A 70 -13.25 2.97 -13.06
C ARG A 70 -13.77 1.87 -12.15
N HIS A 71 -13.00 1.51 -11.12
CA HIS A 71 -13.31 0.44 -10.17
C HIS A 71 -14.54 0.81 -9.30
N TRP A 72 -14.55 2.01 -8.74
CA TRP A 72 -15.69 2.52 -7.95
C TRP A 72 -16.59 3.44 -8.77
N ARG A 73 -16.97 2.99 -9.97
CA ARG A 73 -17.86 3.72 -10.86
C ARG A 73 -19.22 3.95 -10.19
N GLY A 74 -19.71 5.20 -10.24
CA GLY A 74 -20.99 5.57 -9.63
C GLY A 74 -20.92 5.96 -8.16
N TRP A 75 -19.79 5.75 -7.48
CA TRP A 75 -19.60 6.18 -6.11
C TRP A 75 -19.15 7.65 -6.03
N ARG A 76 -19.59 8.33 -4.97
CA ARG A 76 -18.92 9.56 -4.54
C ARG A 76 -17.62 9.17 -3.86
N ILE A 77 -16.48 9.57 -4.44
CA ILE A 77 -15.16 9.19 -3.92
C ILE A 77 -14.55 10.36 -3.16
N ILE A 78 -14.22 10.15 -1.89
CA ILE A 78 -13.34 11.00 -1.10
C ILE A 78 -12.07 10.19 -0.88
N LEU A 79 -10.96 10.64 -1.47
CA LEU A 79 -9.66 9.96 -1.42
C LEU A 79 -8.76 10.65 -0.41
N PHE A 80 -8.31 9.91 0.59
CA PHE A 80 -7.30 10.37 1.54
C PHE A 80 -5.95 9.79 1.15
N GLU A 81 -4.95 10.63 1.04
CA GLU A 81 -3.58 10.29 0.68
C GLU A 81 -2.59 11.20 1.40
N ASP A 82 -1.33 10.81 1.47
CA ASP A 82 -0.29 11.63 2.05
C ASP A 82 0.09 12.82 1.15
N ARG A 83 1.15 13.54 1.53
CA ARG A 83 1.65 14.69 0.77
C ARG A 83 2.88 14.35 -0.06
N GLY A 84 2.93 13.15 -0.61
CA GLY A 84 3.95 12.77 -1.58
C GLY A 84 3.93 13.69 -2.82
N THR A 85 5.08 13.82 -3.48
CA THR A 85 5.20 14.72 -4.65
C THR A 85 4.17 14.39 -5.75
N PRO A 86 3.94 13.11 -6.14
CA PRO A 86 2.94 12.78 -7.13
C PRO A 86 1.50 13.15 -6.70
N HIS A 87 1.20 13.07 -5.39
CA HIS A 87 -0.13 13.35 -4.84
C HIS A 87 -0.44 14.85 -4.79
N THR A 88 0.59 15.69 -4.69
CA THR A 88 0.44 17.14 -4.61
C THR A 88 0.70 17.85 -5.94
N ALA A 89 1.07 17.11 -6.98
CA ALA A 89 1.28 17.66 -8.31
C ALA A 89 -0.02 18.29 -8.85
N GLU A 90 0.13 19.45 -9.49
CA GLU A 90 -1.01 20.23 -9.97
C GLU A 90 -1.86 19.44 -10.97
N ASP A 91 -1.20 18.74 -11.92
CA ASP A 91 -1.87 17.96 -12.94
C ASP A 91 -2.59 16.73 -12.32
N SER A 92 -2.01 16.11 -11.28
CA SER A 92 -2.68 15.02 -10.55
C SER A 92 -3.95 15.50 -9.85
N LEU A 93 -3.89 16.65 -9.20
CA LEU A 93 -5.07 17.25 -8.54
C LEU A 93 -6.13 17.70 -9.55
N ALA A 94 -5.71 18.26 -10.69
CA ALA A 94 -6.59 18.62 -11.78
C ALA A 94 -7.31 17.40 -12.37
N LEU A 95 -6.57 16.29 -12.60
CA LEU A 95 -7.13 15.03 -13.06
C LEU A 95 -8.10 14.44 -12.05
N ALA A 96 -7.76 14.40 -10.77
CA ALA A 96 -8.65 13.91 -9.72
C ALA A 96 -9.97 14.67 -9.71
N LYS A 97 -9.92 16.00 -9.85
CA LYS A 97 -11.11 16.86 -9.97
C LYS A 97 -11.93 16.52 -11.22
N ALA A 98 -11.28 16.33 -12.38
CA ALA A 98 -11.95 15.95 -13.62
C ALA A 98 -12.64 14.57 -13.52
N LEU A 99 -12.03 13.65 -12.76
CA LEU A 99 -12.57 12.33 -12.45
C LEU A 99 -13.65 12.36 -11.34
N ALA A 100 -14.04 13.52 -10.85
CA ALA A 100 -14.94 13.68 -9.70
C ALA A 100 -14.47 12.90 -8.44
N ILE A 101 -13.16 12.89 -8.20
CA ILE A 101 -12.53 12.37 -6.97
C ILE A 101 -12.18 13.57 -6.10
N GLN A 102 -12.70 13.59 -4.88
CA GLN A 102 -12.39 14.63 -3.90
C GLN A 102 -11.15 14.21 -3.10
N VAL A 103 -9.99 14.78 -3.39
CA VAL A 103 -8.75 14.51 -2.67
C VAL A 103 -8.74 15.25 -1.34
N ARG A 104 -8.27 14.56 -0.29
CA ARG A 104 -8.01 15.07 1.06
C ARG A 104 -6.62 14.65 1.47
N LEU A 105 -5.70 15.61 1.54
CA LEU A 105 -4.32 15.35 1.95
C LEU A 105 -4.24 15.21 3.47
N LEU A 106 -3.68 14.10 3.92
CA LEU A 106 -3.39 13.85 5.34
C LEU A 106 -2.37 14.86 5.89
N PRO A 107 -2.33 15.10 7.22
CA PRO A 107 -1.28 15.87 7.83
C PRO A 107 0.10 15.25 7.54
N ARG A 108 1.14 16.10 7.52
CA ARG A 108 2.52 15.62 7.30
C ARG A 108 2.96 14.74 8.46
N ALA A 109 3.72 13.70 8.15
CA ALA A 109 4.31 12.77 9.12
C ALA A 109 3.30 12.11 10.09
N CYS A 110 2.09 11.84 9.61
CA CYS A 110 1.03 11.14 10.35
C CYS A 110 0.62 9.84 9.64
N PRO A 111 1.53 8.87 9.45
CA PRO A 111 1.23 7.63 8.75
C PRO A 111 0.19 6.77 9.49
N GLU A 112 0.02 6.97 10.80
CA GLU A 112 -0.99 6.31 11.63
C GLU A 112 -2.43 6.65 11.21
N LEU A 113 -2.62 7.75 10.48
CA LEU A 113 -3.93 8.13 9.94
C LEU A 113 -4.25 7.42 8.62
N ASN A 114 -3.24 6.80 7.97
CA ASN A 114 -3.44 6.13 6.71
C ASN A 114 -3.69 4.63 6.89
N ALA A 115 -4.96 4.23 6.77
CA ALA A 115 -5.36 2.82 6.88
C ALA A 115 -4.65 1.90 5.86
N MET A 116 -4.25 2.43 4.70
CA MET A 116 -3.52 1.64 3.70
C MET A 116 -2.06 1.39 4.11
N ASP A 117 -1.40 2.36 4.77
CA ASP A 117 -0.06 2.16 5.33
C ASP A 117 -0.03 1.02 6.36
N HIS A 118 -1.08 0.90 7.19
CA HIS A 118 -1.19 -0.23 8.13
C HIS A 118 -1.23 -1.58 7.41
N LEU A 119 -1.96 -1.69 6.31
CA LEU A 119 -1.97 -2.91 5.50
C LEU A 119 -0.60 -3.20 4.88
N PHE A 120 0.08 -2.18 4.39
CA PHE A 120 1.42 -2.33 3.84
C PHE A 120 2.46 -2.72 4.89
N ARG A 121 2.36 -2.21 6.12
CA ARG A 121 3.18 -2.69 7.26
C ARG A 121 2.95 -4.16 7.55
N PHE A 122 1.70 -4.62 7.52
CA PHE A 122 1.38 -6.03 7.66
C PHE A 122 2.06 -6.87 6.58
N VAL A 123 2.01 -6.46 5.32
CA VAL A 123 2.67 -7.16 4.21
C VAL A 123 4.18 -7.17 4.39
N LYS A 124 4.80 -6.02 4.72
CA LYS A 124 6.24 -5.96 4.96
C LYS A 124 6.68 -6.91 6.06
N SER A 125 5.91 -7.00 7.15
CA SER A 125 6.27 -7.82 8.32
C SER A 125 6.01 -9.32 8.14
N ARG A 126 5.02 -9.70 7.33
CA ARG A 126 4.55 -11.09 7.22
C ARG A 126 4.66 -11.68 5.82
N GLY A 127 4.56 -10.85 4.79
CA GLY A 127 4.48 -11.31 3.41
C GLY A 127 5.81 -11.37 2.67
N VAL A 128 6.75 -10.46 2.99
CA VAL A 128 8.01 -10.35 2.23
C VAL A 128 9.26 -10.28 3.11
N SER A 129 9.12 -10.24 4.43
CA SER A 129 10.27 -10.19 5.34
C SER A 129 10.97 -11.54 5.49
N ASN A 130 12.29 -11.48 5.66
CA ASN A 130 13.14 -12.65 5.94
C ASN A 130 13.06 -13.77 4.89
N GLN A 131 12.51 -13.53 3.72
CA GLN A 131 12.37 -14.54 2.68
C GLN A 131 13.27 -14.20 1.50
N PRO A 132 14.11 -15.12 1.05
CA PRO A 132 14.84 -14.94 -0.19
C PRO A 132 13.86 -14.95 -1.34
N THR A 133 13.98 -13.98 -2.23
CA THR A 133 13.13 -13.88 -3.41
C THR A 133 13.88 -14.31 -4.66
N ARG A 134 13.21 -15.00 -5.56
CA ARG A 134 13.79 -15.40 -6.84
C ARG A 134 13.77 -14.26 -7.86
N SER A 135 12.73 -13.41 -7.77
CA SER A 135 12.64 -12.20 -8.56
C SER A 135 11.85 -11.12 -7.83
N ILE A 136 12.08 -9.87 -8.19
CA ILE A 136 11.36 -8.73 -7.64
C ILE A 136 9.87 -8.78 -7.97
N ASP A 137 9.54 -9.29 -9.16
CA ASP A 137 8.14 -9.39 -9.60
C ASP A 137 7.37 -10.43 -8.78
N GLU A 138 8.00 -11.58 -8.48
CA GLU A 138 7.42 -12.58 -7.57
C GLU A 138 7.18 -11.99 -6.18
N SER A 139 8.11 -11.17 -5.67
CA SER A 139 7.96 -10.51 -4.37
C SER A 139 6.79 -9.53 -4.35
N ALA A 140 6.67 -8.72 -5.39
CA ALA A 140 5.56 -7.77 -5.51
C ALA A 140 4.22 -8.49 -5.67
N MET A 141 4.18 -9.56 -6.47
CA MET A 141 2.99 -10.39 -6.62
C MET A 141 2.61 -11.12 -5.32
N ALA A 142 3.59 -11.63 -4.57
CA ALA A 142 3.35 -12.25 -3.27
C ALA A 142 2.79 -11.26 -2.26
N ALA A 143 3.31 -10.02 -2.25
CA ALA A 143 2.79 -8.94 -1.43
C ALA A 143 1.31 -8.63 -1.74
N CYS A 144 0.98 -8.50 -3.02
CA CYS A 144 -0.40 -8.30 -3.47
C CYS A 144 -1.28 -9.50 -3.13
N GLY A 145 -0.80 -10.73 -3.36
CA GLY A 145 -1.48 -11.97 -3.03
C GLY A 145 -1.83 -12.08 -1.55
N ALA A 146 -0.89 -11.71 -0.67
CA ALA A 146 -1.11 -11.69 0.78
C ALA A 146 -2.24 -10.73 1.19
N LEU A 147 -2.36 -9.57 0.52
CA LEU A 147 -3.46 -8.63 0.75
C LEU A 147 -4.79 -9.12 0.19
N HIS A 148 -4.76 -9.75 -0.98
CA HIS A 148 -5.97 -10.30 -1.60
C HIS A 148 -6.50 -11.53 -0.85
N ALA A 149 -5.63 -12.33 -0.23
CA ALA A 149 -6.01 -13.48 0.59
C ALA A 149 -6.80 -13.11 1.85
N LEU A 150 -6.65 -11.87 2.34
CA LEU A 150 -7.45 -11.37 3.45
C LEU A 150 -8.90 -11.14 3.01
N SER A 151 -9.84 -11.53 3.84
CA SER A 151 -11.24 -11.12 3.69
C SER A 151 -11.39 -9.60 3.84
N ARG A 152 -12.50 -9.05 3.37
CA ARG A 152 -12.81 -7.62 3.53
C ARG A 152 -12.75 -7.18 5.00
N GLN A 153 -13.30 -7.98 5.90
CA GLN A 153 -13.29 -7.67 7.34
C GLN A 153 -11.89 -7.73 7.94
N GLU A 154 -11.07 -8.73 7.56
CA GLU A 154 -9.69 -8.80 8.01
C GLU A 154 -8.86 -7.61 7.54
N ARG A 155 -9.07 -7.12 6.31
CA ARG A 155 -8.43 -5.90 5.81
C ARG A 155 -8.79 -4.71 6.67
N LEU A 156 -10.06 -4.48 6.96
CA LEU A 156 -10.53 -3.38 7.81
C LEU A 156 -9.97 -3.49 9.23
N THR A 157 -9.91 -4.69 9.80
CA THR A 157 -9.32 -4.93 11.12
C THR A 157 -7.82 -4.61 11.13
N LYS A 158 -7.06 -5.15 10.15
CA LYS A 158 -5.61 -4.91 10.05
C LYS A 158 -5.26 -3.46 9.69
N ALA A 159 -6.12 -2.80 8.96
CA ALA A 159 -6.02 -1.36 8.66
C ALA A 159 -6.36 -0.46 9.85
N GLY A 160 -6.79 -1.04 10.99
CA GLY A 160 -7.18 -0.27 12.18
C GLY A 160 -8.56 0.38 12.09
N VAL A 161 -9.29 0.18 10.99
CA VAL A 161 -10.61 0.82 10.78
C VAL A 161 -11.66 0.35 11.77
N LEU A 162 -11.57 -0.92 12.19
CA LEU A 162 -12.50 -1.53 13.15
C LEU A 162 -11.99 -1.50 14.60
N SER A 163 -10.97 -0.72 14.91
CA SER A 163 -10.41 -0.63 16.28
C SER A 163 -11.30 0.09 17.29
N GLY A 164 -12.31 0.82 16.81
CA GLY A 164 -13.13 1.71 17.63
C GLY A 164 -12.57 3.12 17.79
N ASP A 165 -11.28 3.30 17.53
CA ASP A 165 -10.58 4.60 17.66
C ASP A 165 -10.17 5.18 16.29
N PHE A 166 -10.73 4.67 15.21
CA PHE A 166 -10.41 5.16 13.89
C PHE A 166 -11.01 6.56 13.66
N TRP A 167 -10.17 7.51 13.38
CA TRP A 167 -10.48 8.95 13.35
C TRP A 167 -11.59 9.38 12.35
N LEU A 168 -11.94 8.55 11.36
CA LEU A 168 -13.04 8.82 10.40
C LEU A 168 -14.39 8.20 10.78
N THR A 169 -14.47 7.46 11.88
CA THR A 169 -15.69 6.73 12.28
C THR A 169 -16.47 7.41 13.40
N SER A 170 -16.08 8.60 13.80
CA SER A 170 -16.78 9.42 14.79
C SER A 170 -17.81 10.37 14.19
#